data_7374fd60b76641d571fbfa6471687782
#
_entry.id   7374fd60b76641d571fbfa6471687782
#
_cell.length_a   1.000
_cell.length_b   1.000
_cell.length_c   1.000
_cell.angle_alpha   90.00
_cell.angle_beta   90.00
_cell.angle_gamma   90.00
#
_symmetry.space_group_name_H-M   'P 1'
#
loop_
_entity.id
_entity.type
_entity.pdbx_description
1 polymer ?
#
loop_
_entity_poly.entity_id
_entity_poly.type
_entity_poly.pdbx_seq_one_letter_code
_entity_poly.pdbx_strand_id
1 'polypeptide(L)'
;ALCDTAAPMYVKRVEKTDTATHIIYIYEGGEEHGYTLPFIDDASVTNSIVCAAVALRLGVTFADLEARMPQLEPIAMRLEVKEGQHGCTLINDSYNSDINSLDIALDFMSRRPDHKGRRRTLILSDISQSGETPERLYGEVSDLCLKRGVEKFVGIGPQLCRQADVLQVGEKHFFESVGQFVASDVFHSLHDEVILIKGARQFGFDQLTELLVQKVHETILEVNLGAVVKNLNWYRSFLKPETKLVCMIKADAYGAGSVEIAKTLQDHRVDYLAVAVADEGVTLRKNGITSNIMIMNPEMTAFKTMFDYDLEPEVYSFRLLEVLIKAAEKEGITDYPVHIKLDTGMHRLGFDPLHDMERLIDRLKRQNAVIPRSVFSHFVGSDSDGFDAFSAEQFARFDQGSRQLQAAFDHRILRHIDNSAGIEHFPERQLDMCRLGLGLYGINPRNNQIINNVSTLKTTILQMRHVPAGETVGYSRKGKIARDSVIAAIPIGYADGLNRHLGNGHCYCLVNGQPAPYVGNICMDVCMIDVTGIDCKEGDTVEIFGDHLPVTVLSDVLDTIPYEVLTGISNRVKRVYY
;
A
#
# COMPACT_ATOMS: atom_id res chain seq x y z
N ALA A 1 -10.32 -16.91 -34.53
CA ALA A 1 -10.76 -17.91 -33.53
C ALA A 1 -12.09 -17.51 -32.86
N LEU A 2 -12.35 -16.22 -32.60
CA LEU A 2 -13.60 -15.80 -31.93
C LEU A 2 -14.87 -15.95 -32.78
N CYS A 3 -14.75 -16.09 -34.09
CA CYS A 3 -15.85 -16.28 -35.04
C CYS A 3 -15.93 -17.69 -35.61
N ASP A 4 -15.25 -18.66 -35.00
CA ASP A 4 -15.30 -20.05 -35.42
C ASP A 4 -16.53 -20.74 -34.79
N THR A 5 -17.51 -21.05 -35.62
CA THR A 5 -18.75 -21.73 -35.18
C THR A 5 -18.54 -23.18 -34.70
N ALA A 6 -17.36 -23.76 -34.93
CA ALA A 6 -16.95 -25.05 -34.40
C ALA A 6 -16.32 -24.98 -33.00
N ALA A 7 -16.03 -23.78 -32.51
CA ALA A 7 -15.48 -23.61 -31.16
C ALA A 7 -16.55 -23.90 -30.09
N PRO A 8 -16.16 -24.47 -28.92
CA PRO A 8 -17.11 -24.71 -27.82
C PRO A 8 -17.84 -23.44 -27.35
N MET A 9 -17.19 -22.30 -27.40
CA MET A 9 -17.80 -20.99 -27.18
C MET A 9 -17.69 -20.16 -28.46
N TYR A 10 -18.82 -19.87 -29.09
CA TYR A 10 -18.92 -19.04 -30.29
C TYR A 10 -19.47 -17.68 -29.94
N VAL A 11 -18.66 -16.62 -30.14
CA VAL A 11 -19.10 -15.25 -29.92
C VAL A 11 -19.87 -14.76 -31.14
N LYS A 12 -21.17 -14.52 -30.95
CA LYS A 12 -22.09 -14.08 -32.00
C LYS A 12 -22.00 -12.59 -32.24
N ARG A 13 -21.89 -11.77 -31.18
CA ARG A 13 -21.91 -10.32 -31.26
C ARG A 13 -21.17 -9.69 -30.07
N VAL A 14 -20.47 -8.60 -30.34
CA VAL A 14 -19.81 -7.74 -29.35
C VAL A 14 -20.31 -6.31 -29.59
N GLU A 15 -21.02 -5.75 -28.64
CA GLU A 15 -21.57 -4.38 -28.69
C GLU A 15 -20.87 -3.51 -27.65
N LYS A 16 -20.22 -2.43 -28.12
CA LYS A 16 -19.53 -1.48 -27.24
C LYS A 16 -20.37 -0.20 -27.07
N THR A 17 -20.46 0.26 -25.85
CA THR A 17 -20.94 1.59 -25.48
C THR A 17 -19.77 2.47 -25.07
N ASP A 18 -20.02 3.68 -24.58
CA ASP A 18 -18.96 4.58 -24.09
C ASP A 18 -18.27 4.07 -22.82
N THR A 19 -18.91 3.17 -22.06
CA THR A 19 -18.43 2.73 -20.73
C THR A 19 -18.42 1.22 -20.51
N ALA A 20 -19.03 0.45 -21.40
CA ALA A 20 -19.20 -0.99 -21.24
C ALA A 20 -19.23 -1.74 -22.57
N THR A 21 -18.95 -3.04 -22.53
CA THR A 21 -19.06 -3.95 -23.68
C THR A 21 -20.05 -5.05 -23.34
N HIS A 22 -21.04 -5.29 -24.22
CA HIS A 22 -21.97 -6.39 -24.12
C HIS A 22 -21.57 -7.51 -25.10
N ILE A 23 -21.40 -8.75 -24.59
CA ILE A 23 -20.94 -9.91 -25.35
C ILE A 23 -22.05 -10.95 -25.40
N ILE A 24 -22.47 -11.34 -26.61
CA ILE A 24 -23.47 -12.38 -26.86
C ILE A 24 -22.77 -13.57 -27.46
N TYR A 25 -23.00 -14.75 -26.89
CA TYR A 25 -22.32 -15.99 -27.27
C TYR A 25 -23.23 -17.21 -27.20
N ILE A 26 -22.81 -18.28 -27.86
CA ILE A 26 -23.41 -19.62 -27.80
C ILE A 26 -22.33 -20.58 -27.24
N TYR A 27 -22.71 -21.42 -26.29
CA TYR A 27 -21.81 -22.41 -25.71
C TYR A 27 -22.30 -23.82 -26.02
N GLU A 28 -21.40 -24.67 -26.58
CA GLU A 28 -21.65 -26.05 -26.98
C GLU A 28 -22.91 -26.25 -27.83
N GLY A 29 -23.24 -25.28 -28.71
CA GLY A 29 -24.38 -25.31 -29.59
C GLY A 29 -25.75 -25.14 -28.93
N GLY A 30 -25.79 -24.67 -27.67
CA GLY A 30 -27.01 -24.39 -26.90
C GLY A 30 -27.70 -23.08 -27.27
N GLU A 31 -28.40 -22.49 -26.30
CA GLU A 31 -29.08 -21.19 -26.43
C GLU A 31 -28.12 -20.01 -26.40
N GLU A 32 -28.61 -18.83 -26.80
CA GLU A 32 -27.87 -17.59 -26.71
C GLU A 32 -27.82 -17.11 -25.26
N HIS A 33 -26.61 -16.78 -24.81
CA HIS A 33 -26.33 -16.18 -23.51
C HIS A 33 -25.55 -14.88 -23.71
N GLY A 34 -25.54 -14.03 -22.69
CA GLY A 34 -24.81 -12.78 -22.75
C GLY A 34 -24.29 -12.32 -21.38
N TYR A 35 -23.26 -11.51 -21.38
CA TYR A 35 -22.80 -10.82 -20.20
C TYR A 35 -22.30 -9.42 -20.58
N THR A 36 -22.25 -8.53 -19.59
CA THR A 36 -21.75 -7.16 -19.73
C THR A 36 -20.39 -7.05 -19.03
N LEU A 37 -19.47 -6.35 -19.69
CA LEU A 37 -18.15 -6.00 -19.12
C LEU A 37 -18.06 -4.52 -18.88
N PRO A 38 -17.49 -4.06 -17.75
CA PRO A 38 -17.22 -2.65 -17.50
C PRO A 38 -15.92 -2.16 -18.19
N PHE A 39 -15.57 -2.77 -19.34
CA PHE A 39 -14.38 -2.45 -20.14
C PHE A 39 -14.75 -2.31 -21.61
N ILE A 40 -14.03 -1.45 -22.34
CA ILE A 40 -14.26 -1.19 -23.76
C ILE A 40 -13.07 -1.55 -24.66
N ASP A 41 -11.89 -1.81 -24.07
CA ASP A 41 -10.69 -2.16 -24.81
C ASP A 41 -10.71 -3.61 -25.31
N ASP A 42 -10.11 -3.85 -26.50
CA ASP A 42 -10.14 -5.14 -27.18
C ASP A 42 -9.41 -6.25 -26.40
N ALA A 43 -8.38 -5.91 -25.63
CA ALA A 43 -7.62 -6.86 -24.85
C ALA A 43 -8.45 -7.40 -23.68
N SER A 44 -9.10 -6.53 -22.90
CA SER A 44 -10.00 -6.90 -21.80
C SER A 44 -11.20 -7.71 -22.32
N VAL A 45 -11.77 -7.31 -23.45
CA VAL A 45 -12.86 -8.06 -24.10
C VAL A 45 -12.39 -9.46 -24.49
N THR A 46 -11.26 -9.60 -25.15
CA THR A 46 -10.70 -10.90 -25.56
C THR A 46 -10.40 -11.79 -24.36
N ASN A 47 -9.76 -11.24 -23.32
CA ASN A 47 -9.44 -11.96 -22.10
C ASN A 47 -10.70 -12.44 -21.39
N SER A 48 -11.75 -11.61 -21.32
CA SER A 48 -13.02 -12.00 -20.71
C SER A 48 -13.68 -13.19 -21.41
N ILE A 49 -13.63 -13.21 -22.75
CA ILE A 49 -14.17 -14.32 -23.54
C ILE A 49 -13.43 -15.62 -23.22
N VAL A 50 -12.10 -15.58 -23.13
CA VAL A 50 -11.29 -16.75 -22.76
C VAL A 50 -11.62 -17.18 -21.32
N CYS A 51 -11.70 -16.24 -20.38
CA CYS A 51 -12.07 -16.54 -18.99
C CYS A 51 -13.47 -17.14 -18.89
N ALA A 52 -14.45 -16.59 -19.63
CA ALA A 52 -15.81 -17.13 -19.67
C ALA A 52 -15.85 -18.57 -20.20
N ALA A 53 -15.14 -18.84 -21.29
CA ALA A 53 -15.06 -20.18 -21.86
C ALA A 53 -14.46 -21.20 -20.87
N VAL A 54 -13.39 -20.83 -20.16
CA VAL A 54 -12.76 -21.66 -19.13
C VAL A 54 -13.69 -21.84 -17.94
N ALA A 55 -14.35 -20.79 -17.45
CA ALA A 55 -15.27 -20.84 -16.32
C ALA A 55 -16.44 -21.77 -16.60
N LEU A 56 -17.07 -21.66 -17.77
CA LEU A 56 -18.16 -22.56 -18.21
C LEU A 56 -17.68 -24.03 -18.30
N ARG A 57 -16.46 -24.26 -18.79
CA ARG A 57 -15.85 -25.58 -18.84
C ARG A 57 -15.61 -26.19 -17.47
N LEU A 58 -15.34 -25.35 -16.46
CA LEU A 58 -15.17 -25.74 -15.06
C LEU A 58 -16.49 -25.85 -14.29
N GLY A 59 -17.65 -25.62 -14.93
CA GLY A 59 -18.97 -25.82 -14.35
C GLY A 59 -19.60 -24.57 -13.71
N VAL A 60 -19.04 -23.36 -13.95
CA VAL A 60 -19.71 -22.10 -13.58
C VAL A 60 -20.99 -21.96 -14.39
N THR A 61 -22.11 -21.59 -13.75
CA THR A 61 -23.40 -21.43 -14.44
C THR A 61 -23.44 -20.16 -15.29
N PHE A 62 -24.31 -20.14 -16.32
CA PHE A 62 -24.53 -18.92 -17.13
C PHE A 62 -25.01 -17.74 -16.27
N ALA A 63 -25.89 -18.00 -15.30
CA ALA A 63 -26.42 -16.99 -14.39
C ALA A 63 -25.31 -16.40 -13.50
N ASP A 64 -24.39 -17.21 -12.99
CA ASP A 64 -23.25 -16.73 -12.21
C ASP A 64 -22.29 -15.89 -13.06
N LEU A 65 -22.04 -16.31 -14.30
CA LEU A 65 -21.19 -15.57 -15.22
C LEU A 65 -21.80 -14.18 -15.54
N GLU A 66 -23.09 -14.15 -15.89
CA GLU A 66 -23.82 -12.91 -16.17
C GLU A 66 -23.82 -11.95 -14.96
N ALA A 67 -24.00 -12.48 -13.75
CA ALA A 67 -24.02 -11.68 -12.53
C ALA A 67 -22.64 -11.14 -12.11
N ARG A 68 -21.54 -11.88 -12.38
CA ARG A 68 -20.20 -11.54 -11.90
C ARG A 68 -19.36 -10.72 -12.88
N MET A 69 -19.55 -10.91 -14.19
CA MET A 69 -18.77 -10.19 -15.20
C MET A 69 -18.89 -8.66 -15.12
N PRO A 70 -20.07 -8.07 -14.79
CA PRO A 70 -20.17 -6.62 -14.58
C PRO A 70 -19.44 -6.09 -13.34
N GLN A 71 -19.06 -6.98 -12.41
CA GLN A 71 -18.39 -6.63 -11.16
C GLN A 71 -16.87 -6.67 -11.27
N LEU A 72 -16.32 -6.99 -12.45
CA LEU A 72 -14.89 -6.97 -12.68
C LEU A 72 -14.38 -5.53 -12.58
N GLU A 73 -13.29 -5.36 -11.83
CA GLU A 73 -12.61 -4.07 -11.67
C GLU A 73 -11.38 -3.99 -12.58
N PRO A 74 -11.00 -2.80 -13.08
CA PRO A 74 -9.75 -2.61 -13.82
C PRO A 74 -8.57 -3.00 -12.93
N ILE A 75 -7.61 -3.72 -13.49
CA ILE A 75 -6.35 -3.96 -12.78
C ILE A 75 -5.60 -2.62 -12.77
N ALA A 76 -5.29 -2.12 -11.59
CA ALA A 76 -4.47 -0.93 -11.41
C ALA A 76 -3.16 -1.03 -12.23
N MET A 77 -2.68 0.12 -12.76
CA MET A 77 -1.48 0.24 -13.59
C MET A 77 -1.57 -0.40 -15.01
N ARG A 78 -2.78 -0.63 -15.54
CA ARG A 78 -3.02 -1.01 -16.94
C ARG A 78 -3.96 -0.02 -17.60
N LEU A 79 -3.41 0.83 -18.49
CA LEU A 79 -4.15 1.88 -19.21
C LEU A 79 -4.99 2.79 -18.30
N GLU A 80 -4.53 2.98 -17.05
CA GLU A 80 -5.19 3.84 -16.09
C GLU A 80 -5.02 5.30 -16.48
N VAL A 81 -6.13 6.05 -16.57
CA VAL A 81 -6.10 7.47 -16.93
C VAL A 81 -6.21 8.33 -15.69
N LYS A 82 -5.27 9.25 -15.50
CA LYS A 82 -5.22 10.21 -14.39
C LYS A 82 -5.03 11.63 -14.91
N GLU A 83 -5.56 12.62 -14.19
CA GLU A 83 -5.19 14.02 -14.41
C GLU A 83 -3.78 14.26 -13.90
N GLY A 84 -2.93 14.80 -14.78
CA GLY A 84 -1.55 15.17 -14.46
C GLY A 84 -1.41 16.62 -14.03
N GLN A 85 -0.23 16.98 -13.51
CA GLN A 85 0.14 18.36 -13.23
C GLN A 85 0.20 19.19 -14.54
N HIS A 86 0.09 20.51 -14.43
CA HIS A 86 0.22 21.46 -15.54
C HIS A 86 -0.66 21.14 -16.77
N GLY A 87 -1.90 20.65 -16.53
CA GLY A 87 -2.84 20.35 -17.59
C GLY A 87 -2.54 19.06 -18.36
N CYS A 88 -1.60 18.22 -17.94
CA CYS A 88 -1.32 16.94 -18.58
C CYS A 88 -2.42 15.91 -18.30
N THR A 89 -2.61 14.98 -19.25
CA THR A 89 -3.37 13.74 -19.03
C THR A 89 -2.39 12.58 -19.02
N LEU A 90 -2.38 11.79 -17.96
CA LEU A 90 -1.49 10.65 -17.80
C LEU A 90 -2.22 9.36 -18.16
N ILE A 91 -1.59 8.50 -18.93
CA ILE A 91 -2.03 7.13 -19.20
C ILE A 91 -0.97 6.22 -18.58
N ASN A 92 -1.29 5.62 -17.44
CA ASN A 92 -0.39 4.73 -16.74
C ASN A 92 -0.56 3.29 -17.21
N ASP A 93 0.47 2.71 -17.82
CA ASP A 93 0.56 1.31 -18.21
C ASP A 93 1.94 0.73 -17.84
N SER A 94 2.33 0.93 -16.58
CA SER A 94 3.67 0.63 -16.06
C SER A 94 3.82 -0.77 -15.46
N TYR A 95 2.94 -1.72 -15.80
CA TYR A 95 3.00 -3.09 -15.27
C TYR A 95 3.93 -4.01 -16.08
N ASN A 96 3.80 -4.00 -17.42
CA ASN A 96 4.60 -4.79 -18.35
C ASN A 96 5.21 -3.91 -19.43
N SER A 97 6.42 -4.26 -19.88
CA SER A 97 7.09 -3.57 -20.99
C SER A 97 7.48 -4.60 -22.05
N ASP A 98 6.56 -4.85 -22.99
CA ASP A 98 6.77 -5.64 -24.21
C ASP A 98 6.18 -4.90 -25.41
N ILE A 99 6.62 -5.27 -26.62
CA ILE A 99 6.28 -4.56 -27.86
C ILE A 99 4.78 -4.61 -28.21
N ASN A 100 4.11 -5.74 -27.93
CA ASN A 100 2.69 -5.91 -28.23
C ASN A 100 1.82 -5.07 -27.29
N SER A 101 2.13 -5.07 -26.00
CA SER A 101 1.45 -4.23 -25.03
C SER A 101 1.72 -2.75 -25.25
N LEU A 102 2.88 -2.38 -25.82
CA LEU A 102 3.18 -1.00 -26.21
C LEU A 102 2.29 -0.55 -27.38
N ASP A 103 2.09 -1.37 -28.43
CA ASP A 103 1.19 -0.99 -29.55
C ASP A 103 -0.25 -0.78 -29.08
N ILE A 104 -0.74 -1.65 -28.16
CA ILE A 104 -2.07 -1.50 -27.55
C ILE A 104 -2.18 -0.18 -26.77
N ALA A 105 -1.18 0.16 -25.97
CA ALA A 105 -1.19 1.38 -25.15
C ALA A 105 -1.09 2.64 -26.02
N LEU A 106 -0.29 2.62 -27.07
CA LEU A 106 -0.18 3.70 -28.04
C LEU A 106 -1.47 3.87 -28.86
N ASP A 107 -2.13 2.76 -29.27
CA ASP A 107 -3.44 2.79 -29.92
C ASP A 107 -4.50 3.43 -29.00
N PHE A 108 -4.54 3.02 -27.73
CA PHE A 108 -5.43 3.61 -26.74
C PHE A 108 -5.20 5.13 -26.61
N MET A 109 -3.95 5.57 -26.45
CA MET A 109 -3.59 7.00 -26.40
C MET A 109 -4.07 7.75 -27.66
N SER A 110 -3.90 7.16 -28.85
CA SER A 110 -4.23 7.80 -30.14
C SER A 110 -5.74 7.99 -30.37
N ARG A 111 -6.59 7.15 -29.78
CA ARG A 111 -8.06 7.18 -29.96
C ARG A 111 -8.79 8.07 -28.96
N ARG A 112 -8.14 8.60 -27.97
CA ARG A 112 -8.78 9.43 -26.97
C ARG A 112 -9.25 10.78 -27.53
N PRO A 113 -10.47 11.24 -27.19
CA PRO A 113 -11.02 12.49 -27.69
C PRO A 113 -10.34 13.74 -27.11
N ASP A 114 -9.74 13.63 -25.93
CA ASP A 114 -9.08 14.72 -25.22
C ASP A 114 -7.67 15.06 -25.72
N HIS A 115 -7.15 14.31 -26.71
CA HIS A 115 -5.84 14.58 -27.31
C HIS A 115 -5.85 15.56 -28.49
N LYS A 116 -7.01 16.02 -28.94
CA LYS A 116 -7.09 16.92 -30.11
C LYS A 116 -6.32 18.22 -29.88
N GLY A 117 -5.20 18.36 -30.60
CA GLY A 117 -4.32 19.52 -30.51
C GLY A 117 -3.34 19.52 -29.34
N ARG A 118 -3.31 18.45 -28.53
CA ARG A 118 -2.33 18.28 -27.47
C ARG A 118 -1.20 17.35 -27.91
N ARG A 119 -0.02 17.64 -27.45
CA ARG A 119 1.20 16.87 -27.74
C ARG A 119 1.12 15.48 -27.14
N ARG A 120 1.56 14.47 -27.89
CA ARG A 120 1.63 13.07 -27.44
C ARG A 120 3.04 12.71 -27.04
N THR A 121 3.22 12.40 -25.76
CA THR A 121 4.51 12.06 -25.16
C THR A 121 4.49 10.61 -24.69
N LEU A 122 5.51 9.83 -25.07
CA LEU A 122 5.77 8.51 -24.55
C LEU A 122 6.96 8.54 -23.60
N ILE A 123 6.75 8.09 -22.36
CA ILE A 123 7.83 7.79 -21.41
C ILE A 123 7.95 6.28 -21.33
N LEU A 124 9.08 5.72 -21.79
CA LEU A 124 9.31 4.28 -21.91
C LEU A 124 10.54 3.84 -21.14
N SER A 125 10.43 2.73 -20.37
CA SER A 125 11.61 2.07 -19.81
C SER A 125 12.25 1.09 -20.80
N ASP A 126 13.45 0.60 -20.48
CA ASP A 126 14.01 -0.54 -21.20
C ASP A 126 13.00 -1.69 -21.28
N ILE A 127 12.89 -2.32 -22.44
CA ILE A 127 12.09 -3.51 -22.68
C ILE A 127 12.95 -4.73 -22.41
N SER A 128 12.56 -5.53 -21.41
CA SER A 128 13.27 -6.74 -21.01
C SER A 128 12.65 -7.99 -21.67
N GLN A 129 13.49 -8.98 -21.99
CA GLN A 129 13.05 -10.33 -22.45
C GLN A 129 12.31 -10.36 -23.80
N SER A 130 12.68 -9.53 -24.78
CA SER A 130 12.08 -9.56 -26.12
C SER A 130 12.52 -10.76 -26.97
N GLY A 131 13.68 -11.36 -26.67
CA GLY A 131 14.31 -12.40 -27.51
C GLY A 131 14.92 -11.86 -28.81
N GLU A 132 14.89 -10.54 -29.04
CA GLU A 132 15.40 -9.85 -30.23
C GLU A 132 16.67 -9.05 -29.92
N THR A 133 17.38 -8.66 -31.00
CA THR A 133 18.51 -7.73 -30.82
C THR A 133 17.99 -6.34 -30.43
N PRO A 134 18.72 -5.58 -29.59
CA PRO A 134 18.28 -4.24 -29.17
C PRO A 134 18.01 -3.30 -30.37
N GLU A 135 18.82 -3.34 -31.42
CA GLU A 135 18.66 -2.51 -32.61
C GLU A 135 17.33 -2.77 -33.33
N ARG A 136 16.94 -4.06 -33.44
CA ARG A 136 15.70 -4.43 -34.09
C ARG A 136 14.50 -4.07 -33.22
N LEU A 137 14.57 -4.39 -31.94
CA LEU A 137 13.50 -4.09 -30.96
C LEU A 137 13.19 -2.58 -30.93
N TYR A 138 14.21 -1.74 -30.76
CA TYR A 138 13.98 -0.29 -30.68
C TYR A 138 13.74 0.36 -32.07
N GLY A 139 14.08 -0.32 -33.16
CA GLY A 139 13.60 0.02 -34.51
C GLY A 139 12.07 -0.14 -34.60
N GLU A 140 11.53 -1.27 -34.14
CA GLU A 140 10.08 -1.51 -34.09
C GLU A 140 9.37 -0.51 -33.15
N VAL A 141 9.97 -0.17 -32.01
CA VAL A 141 9.45 0.89 -31.11
C VAL A 141 9.39 2.23 -31.84
N SER A 142 10.43 2.59 -32.60
CA SER A 142 10.46 3.82 -33.40
C SER A 142 9.33 3.86 -34.44
N ASP A 143 9.12 2.76 -35.16
CA ASP A 143 8.07 2.65 -36.18
C ASP A 143 6.66 2.76 -35.57
N LEU A 144 6.44 2.14 -34.41
CA LEU A 144 5.18 2.25 -33.64
C LEU A 144 4.92 3.69 -33.19
N CYS A 145 5.94 4.36 -32.64
CA CYS A 145 5.84 5.76 -32.24
C CYS A 145 5.44 6.68 -33.40
N LEU A 146 6.08 6.52 -34.56
CA LEU A 146 5.79 7.30 -35.79
C LEU A 146 4.36 7.00 -36.28
N LYS A 147 3.98 5.72 -36.38
CA LYS A 147 2.65 5.27 -36.81
C LYS A 147 1.54 5.83 -35.95
N ARG A 148 1.75 5.90 -34.63
CA ARG A 148 0.76 6.36 -33.63
C ARG A 148 0.88 7.85 -33.32
N GLY A 149 1.81 8.56 -33.96
CA GLY A 149 1.99 10.01 -33.89
C GLY A 149 2.50 10.48 -32.53
N VAL A 150 3.45 9.78 -31.95
CA VAL A 150 4.22 10.25 -30.77
C VAL A 150 5.13 11.38 -31.22
N GLU A 151 5.06 12.52 -30.57
CA GLU A 151 5.81 13.74 -30.93
C GLU A 151 7.03 13.93 -30.02
N LYS A 152 6.95 13.45 -28.75
CA LYS A 152 8.04 13.49 -27.79
C LYS A 152 8.26 12.11 -27.17
N PHE A 153 9.51 11.69 -27.13
CA PHE A 153 9.92 10.40 -26.56
C PHE A 153 10.90 10.61 -25.40
N VAL A 154 10.61 10.00 -24.27
CA VAL A 154 11.51 9.97 -23.11
C VAL A 154 11.88 8.52 -22.83
N GLY A 155 13.13 8.15 -23.09
CA GLY A 155 13.66 6.81 -22.82
C GLY A 155 14.37 6.76 -21.47
N ILE A 156 14.03 5.77 -20.63
CA ILE A 156 14.64 5.58 -19.30
C ILE A 156 15.22 4.19 -19.20
N GLY A 157 16.53 4.11 -19.14
CA GLY A 157 17.30 2.88 -18.98
C GLY A 157 18.56 2.84 -19.81
N PRO A 158 19.55 2.03 -19.41
CA PRO A 158 20.85 1.96 -20.08
C PRO A 158 20.79 1.41 -21.51
N GLN A 159 19.79 0.55 -21.85
CA GLN A 159 19.64 0.06 -23.22
C GLN A 159 19.09 1.15 -24.14
N LEU A 160 18.05 1.86 -23.74
CA LEU A 160 17.49 2.99 -24.48
C LEU A 160 18.53 4.10 -24.70
N CYS A 161 19.35 4.40 -23.70
CA CYS A 161 20.45 5.36 -23.84
C CYS A 161 21.44 4.93 -24.93
N ARG A 162 21.78 3.64 -25.07
CA ARG A 162 22.67 3.10 -26.09
C ARG A 162 22.05 3.09 -27.50
N GLN A 163 20.72 2.99 -27.56
CA GLN A 163 19.96 2.88 -28.81
C GLN A 163 19.28 4.21 -29.21
N ALA A 164 19.71 5.32 -28.64
CA ALA A 164 19.13 6.66 -28.89
C ALA A 164 19.08 7.06 -30.37
N ASP A 165 20.04 6.63 -31.16
CA ASP A 165 20.14 6.95 -32.61
C ASP A 165 19.12 6.18 -33.47
N VAL A 166 18.61 5.04 -32.98
CA VAL A 166 17.61 4.21 -33.67
C VAL A 166 16.23 4.86 -33.64
N LEU A 167 15.93 5.62 -32.61
CA LEU A 167 14.63 6.30 -32.42
C LEU A 167 14.54 7.53 -33.34
N GLN A 168 13.52 7.58 -34.22
CA GLN A 168 13.31 8.63 -35.21
C GLN A 168 12.19 9.62 -34.85
N VAL A 169 11.80 9.71 -33.58
CA VAL A 169 10.81 10.67 -33.05
C VAL A 169 11.41 12.09 -33.05
N GLY A 170 10.59 13.10 -33.33
CA GLY A 170 11.05 14.49 -33.54
C GLY A 170 11.74 15.11 -32.34
N GLU A 171 11.20 14.92 -31.11
CA GLU A 171 11.85 15.30 -29.86
C GLU A 171 12.10 14.03 -29.02
N LYS A 172 13.35 13.84 -28.62
CA LYS A 172 13.73 12.64 -27.85
C LYS A 172 14.76 12.96 -26.77
N HIS A 173 14.56 12.37 -25.59
CA HIS A 173 15.43 12.53 -24.43
C HIS A 173 15.69 11.15 -23.79
N PHE A 174 16.90 10.94 -23.26
CA PHE A 174 17.30 9.65 -22.69
C PHE A 174 17.98 9.86 -21.35
N PHE A 175 17.62 8.98 -20.38
CA PHE A 175 18.12 9.03 -19.01
C PHE A 175 18.43 7.59 -18.54
N GLU A 176 19.47 7.41 -17.75
CA GLU A 176 19.82 6.09 -17.23
C GLU A 176 18.87 5.61 -16.12
N SER A 177 18.18 6.57 -15.44
CA SER A 177 17.27 6.27 -14.33
C SER A 177 16.14 7.28 -14.23
N VAL A 178 15.04 6.90 -13.54
CA VAL A 178 13.93 7.80 -13.20
C VAL A 178 14.43 9.00 -12.39
N GLY A 179 15.38 8.80 -11.46
CA GLY A 179 15.94 9.90 -10.68
C GLY A 179 16.62 10.97 -11.51
N GLN A 180 17.38 10.59 -12.57
CA GLN A 180 17.98 11.55 -13.50
C GLN A 180 16.92 12.30 -14.32
N PHE A 181 15.86 11.60 -14.76
CA PHE A 181 14.76 12.22 -15.47
C PHE A 181 14.03 13.24 -14.61
N VAL A 182 13.66 12.89 -13.39
CA VAL A 182 12.95 13.76 -12.45
C VAL A 182 13.77 15.02 -12.10
N ALA A 183 15.09 14.92 -12.05
CA ALA A 183 15.98 16.05 -11.80
C ALA A 183 16.24 16.94 -13.04
N SER A 184 15.71 16.59 -14.21
CA SER A 184 15.99 17.28 -15.47
C SER A 184 14.99 18.38 -15.79
N ASP A 185 15.41 19.36 -16.59
CA ASP A 185 14.52 20.39 -17.15
C ASP A 185 13.40 19.80 -18.01
N VAL A 186 13.62 18.62 -18.60
CA VAL A 186 12.63 17.92 -19.43
C VAL A 186 11.42 17.53 -18.61
N PHE A 187 11.62 17.00 -17.39
CA PHE A 187 10.54 16.67 -16.45
C PHE A 187 9.73 17.90 -16.06
N HIS A 188 10.41 18.99 -15.72
CA HIS A 188 9.78 20.25 -15.29
C HIS A 188 9.11 21.02 -16.43
N SER A 189 9.42 20.70 -17.69
CA SER A 189 8.81 21.32 -18.89
C SER A 189 7.53 20.63 -19.37
N LEU A 190 7.11 19.53 -18.75
CA LEU A 190 5.89 18.80 -19.13
C LEU A 190 4.64 19.64 -18.82
N HIS A 191 3.89 20.05 -19.86
CA HIS A 191 2.64 20.81 -19.71
C HIS A 191 1.72 20.60 -20.91
N ASP A 192 0.40 20.55 -20.67
CA ASP A 192 -0.63 20.42 -21.72
C ASP A 192 -0.42 19.23 -22.69
N GLU A 193 0.16 18.14 -22.20
CA GLU A 193 0.50 16.95 -22.99
C GLU A 193 -0.40 15.76 -22.59
N VAL A 194 -0.58 14.83 -23.53
CA VAL A 194 -1.08 13.48 -23.21
C VAL A 194 0.13 12.56 -23.10
N ILE A 195 0.39 12.06 -21.89
CA ILE A 195 1.61 11.33 -21.54
C ILE A 195 1.27 9.86 -21.30
N LEU A 196 1.78 8.97 -22.15
CA LEU A 196 1.77 7.53 -21.90
C LEU A 196 3.03 7.14 -21.11
N ILE A 197 2.83 6.55 -19.93
CA ILE A 197 3.88 6.04 -19.06
C ILE A 197 3.88 4.52 -19.18
N LYS A 198 4.91 3.97 -19.82
CA LYS A 198 5.05 2.54 -20.13
C LYS A 198 6.40 2.03 -19.67
N GLY A 199 6.42 1.14 -18.66
CA GLY A 199 7.69 0.67 -18.13
C GLY A 199 7.59 -0.65 -17.36
N ALA A 200 8.72 -1.34 -17.26
CA ALA A 200 8.83 -2.52 -16.42
C ALA A 200 8.94 -2.10 -14.95
N ARG A 201 8.36 -2.91 -14.06
CA ARG A 201 8.29 -2.68 -12.60
C ARG A 201 9.63 -2.33 -11.94
N GLN A 202 10.71 -2.93 -12.43
CA GLN A 202 12.07 -2.71 -11.91
C GLN A 202 12.59 -1.27 -12.09
N PHE A 203 11.95 -0.46 -12.95
CA PHE A 203 12.35 0.93 -13.19
C PHE A 203 11.58 1.95 -12.34
N GLY A 204 10.63 1.52 -11.48
CA GLY A 204 9.90 2.40 -10.58
C GLY A 204 8.96 3.40 -11.27
N PHE A 205 8.34 3.02 -12.39
CA PHE A 205 7.46 3.89 -13.18
C PHE A 205 6.13 4.21 -12.51
N ASP A 206 5.71 3.42 -11.55
CA ASP A 206 4.63 3.72 -10.61
C ASP A 206 4.93 4.99 -9.80
N GLN A 207 6.16 5.13 -9.31
CA GLN A 207 6.64 6.33 -8.61
C GLN A 207 6.63 7.56 -9.52
N LEU A 208 7.07 7.39 -10.78
CA LEU A 208 7.05 8.47 -11.78
C LEU A 208 5.61 8.95 -12.04
N THR A 209 4.65 8.03 -12.15
CA THR A 209 3.24 8.38 -12.32
C THR A 209 2.73 9.22 -11.14
N GLU A 210 3.03 8.83 -9.90
CA GLU A 210 2.61 9.57 -8.71
C GLU A 210 3.24 10.97 -8.62
N LEU A 211 4.45 11.17 -9.14
CA LEU A 211 5.08 12.49 -9.23
C LEU A 211 4.41 13.40 -10.27
N LEU A 212 3.86 12.83 -11.35
CA LEU A 212 3.22 13.57 -12.45
C LEU A 212 1.72 13.80 -12.23
N VAL A 213 1.05 13.04 -11.35
CA VAL A 213 -0.38 13.19 -11.05
C VAL A 213 -0.68 14.56 -10.44
N GLN A 214 -1.77 15.19 -10.85
CA GLN A 214 -2.24 16.45 -10.28
C GLN A 214 -2.53 16.25 -8.79
N LYS A 215 -1.81 17.01 -7.96
CA LYS A 215 -2.03 17.02 -6.51
C LYS A 215 -3.25 17.90 -6.24
N VAL A 216 -4.35 17.31 -5.77
CA VAL A 216 -5.55 18.06 -5.37
C VAL A 216 -5.38 18.68 -3.98
N HIS A 217 -4.46 18.14 -3.17
CA HIS A 217 -4.15 18.61 -1.83
C HIS A 217 -2.65 18.91 -1.73
N GLU A 218 -2.29 20.08 -1.18
CA GLU A 218 -0.90 20.51 -1.02
C GLU A 218 -0.18 19.81 0.13
N THR A 219 -0.94 19.24 1.08
CA THR A 219 -0.41 18.43 2.18
C THR A 219 -0.32 16.97 1.74
N ILE A 220 0.88 16.41 1.82
CA ILE A 220 1.19 15.04 1.39
C ILE A 220 1.96 14.28 2.46
N LEU A 221 1.75 12.97 2.52
CA LEU A 221 2.60 12.04 3.24
C LEU A 221 3.46 11.28 2.23
N GLU A 222 4.73 11.61 2.16
CA GLU A 222 5.70 10.85 1.37
C GLU A 222 6.06 9.57 2.11
N VAL A 223 6.03 8.44 1.42
CA VAL A 223 6.31 7.11 1.98
C VAL A 223 7.45 6.46 1.21
N ASN A 224 8.56 6.24 1.88
CA ASN A 224 9.76 5.64 1.32
C ASN A 224 9.70 4.11 1.38
N LEU A 225 9.30 3.46 0.27
CA LEU A 225 9.22 2.00 0.18
C LEU A 225 10.61 1.34 0.28
N GLY A 226 11.64 2.01 -0.22
CA GLY A 226 13.02 1.56 -0.07
C GLY A 226 13.48 1.51 1.39
N ALA A 227 13.03 2.47 2.22
CA ALA A 227 13.28 2.45 3.67
C ALA A 227 12.54 1.30 4.36
N VAL A 228 11.30 0.98 3.96
CA VAL A 228 10.57 -0.19 4.46
C VAL A 228 11.36 -1.48 4.21
N VAL A 229 11.91 -1.66 3.00
CA VAL A 229 12.74 -2.82 2.66
C VAL A 229 14.04 -2.87 3.47
N LYS A 230 14.70 -1.72 3.68
CA LYS A 230 15.90 -1.64 4.52
C LYS A 230 15.59 -2.04 5.96
N ASN A 231 14.48 -1.55 6.52
CA ASN A 231 14.04 -1.88 7.87
C ASN A 231 13.64 -3.36 7.99
N LEU A 232 12.93 -3.90 7.00
CA LEU A 232 12.62 -5.33 6.92
C LEU A 232 13.89 -6.17 6.96
N ASN A 233 14.89 -5.84 6.15
CA ASN A 233 16.14 -6.57 6.08
C ASN A 233 16.99 -6.39 7.34
N TRP A 234 16.95 -5.21 7.96
CA TRP A 234 17.55 -4.98 9.27
C TRP A 234 17.00 -5.96 10.31
N TYR A 235 15.66 -6.06 10.45
CA TYR A 235 15.07 -7.00 11.39
C TYR A 235 15.30 -8.47 11.00
N ARG A 236 15.30 -8.79 9.71
CA ARG A 236 15.65 -10.13 9.24
C ARG A 236 17.07 -10.56 9.64
N SER A 237 18.01 -9.61 9.76
CA SER A 237 19.39 -9.92 10.17
C SER A 237 19.51 -10.44 11.60
N PHE A 238 18.51 -10.20 12.45
CA PHE A 238 18.44 -10.76 13.81
C PHE A 238 17.81 -12.14 13.84
N LEU A 239 17.10 -12.56 12.79
CA LEU A 239 16.35 -13.80 12.76
C LEU A 239 17.22 -14.98 12.31
N LYS A 240 16.89 -16.15 12.82
CA LYS A 240 17.41 -17.40 12.30
C LYS A 240 16.80 -17.67 10.91
N PRO A 241 17.51 -18.39 10.01
CA PRO A 241 17.02 -18.64 8.64
C PRO A 241 15.66 -19.33 8.57
N GLU A 242 15.31 -20.15 9.56
CA GLU A 242 14.05 -20.89 9.66
C GLU A 242 12.92 -20.10 10.31
N THR A 243 13.23 -18.98 10.98
CA THR A 243 12.22 -18.17 11.68
C THR A 243 11.41 -17.32 10.69
N LYS A 244 10.12 -17.54 10.68
CA LYS A 244 9.15 -16.79 9.85
C LYS A 244 8.91 -15.39 10.36
N LEU A 245 8.48 -14.50 9.46
CA LEU A 245 8.20 -13.11 9.81
C LEU A 245 6.77 -12.73 9.46
N VAL A 246 6.06 -12.19 10.45
CA VAL A 246 4.77 -11.52 10.30
C VAL A 246 5.00 -10.01 10.29
N CYS A 247 4.59 -9.32 9.24
CA CYS A 247 4.62 -7.86 9.18
C CYS A 247 3.26 -7.27 9.52
N MET A 248 3.25 -6.36 10.49
CA MET A 248 2.03 -5.67 10.94
C MET A 248 1.72 -4.49 10.03
N ILE A 249 0.60 -4.54 9.32
CA ILE A 249 0.14 -3.50 8.39
C ILE A 249 -1.29 -3.01 8.69
N LYS A 250 -1.72 -3.20 9.93
CA LYS A 250 -3.00 -2.70 10.46
C LYS A 250 -3.04 -1.17 10.50
N ALA A 251 -4.25 -0.60 10.64
CA ALA A 251 -4.50 0.84 10.66
C ALA A 251 -3.87 1.53 9.44
N ASP A 252 -4.21 1.01 8.26
CA ASP A 252 -3.67 1.47 6.96
C ASP A 252 -2.13 1.52 6.94
N ALA A 253 -1.49 0.41 7.37
CA ALA A 253 -0.03 0.30 7.53
C ALA A 253 0.54 1.45 8.39
N TYR A 254 -0.04 1.65 9.58
CA TYR A 254 0.31 2.75 10.49
C TYR A 254 0.20 4.13 9.80
N GLY A 255 -0.82 4.30 8.98
CA GLY A 255 -1.08 5.52 8.22
C GLY A 255 -0.27 5.67 6.93
N ALA A 256 0.65 4.78 6.63
CA ALA A 256 1.52 4.85 5.45
C ALA A 256 0.85 4.33 4.14
N GLY A 257 -0.35 3.73 4.23
CA GLY A 257 -1.04 3.12 3.09
C GLY A 257 -0.78 1.63 2.96
N SER A 258 -1.79 0.82 3.31
CA SER A 258 -1.63 -0.63 3.48
C SER A 258 -1.36 -1.37 2.18
N VAL A 259 -1.93 -0.94 1.05
CA VAL A 259 -1.85 -1.66 -0.23
C VAL A 259 -0.42 -1.65 -0.77
N GLU A 260 0.23 -0.47 -0.86
CA GLU A 260 1.57 -0.35 -1.42
C GLU A 260 2.64 -0.98 -0.50
N ILE A 261 2.48 -0.82 0.81
CA ILE A 261 3.33 -1.51 1.79
C ILE A 261 3.16 -3.03 1.66
N ALA A 262 1.93 -3.54 1.56
CA ALA A 262 1.69 -4.98 1.42
C ALA A 262 2.28 -5.56 0.12
N LYS A 263 2.15 -4.86 -1.02
CA LYS A 263 2.78 -5.24 -2.29
C LYS A 263 4.31 -5.33 -2.13
N THR A 264 4.92 -4.30 -1.55
CA THR A 264 6.36 -4.26 -1.28
C THR A 264 6.81 -5.44 -0.42
N LEU A 265 6.08 -5.74 0.66
CA LEU A 265 6.38 -6.85 1.56
C LEU A 265 6.20 -8.21 0.87
N GLN A 266 5.15 -8.37 0.08
CA GLN A 266 4.90 -9.59 -0.70
C GLN A 266 6.01 -9.83 -1.73
N ASP A 267 6.45 -8.81 -2.46
CA ASP A 267 7.56 -8.89 -3.42
C ASP A 267 8.87 -9.30 -2.73
N HIS A 268 9.04 -8.96 -1.45
CA HIS A 268 10.16 -9.36 -0.59
C HIS A 268 9.91 -10.64 0.20
N ARG A 269 8.87 -11.44 -0.19
CA ARG A 269 8.58 -12.78 0.33
C ARG A 269 8.46 -12.83 1.86
N VAL A 270 7.66 -11.93 2.43
CA VAL A 270 7.27 -11.99 3.83
C VAL A 270 6.29 -13.15 4.01
N ASP A 271 6.43 -13.93 5.08
CA ASP A 271 5.62 -15.13 5.33
C ASP A 271 4.15 -14.82 5.62
N TYR A 272 3.92 -13.77 6.42
CA TYR A 272 2.59 -13.33 6.85
C TYR A 272 2.48 -11.81 6.86
N LEU A 273 1.31 -11.33 6.51
CA LEU A 273 0.85 -9.98 6.83
C LEU A 273 -0.16 -10.06 7.96
N ALA A 274 -0.24 -9.05 8.82
CA ALA A 274 -1.25 -9.00 9.87
C ALA A 274 -1.96 -7.64 9.90
N VAL A 275 -3.28 -7.69 9.89
CA VAL A 275 -4.17 -6.54 9.95
C VAL A 275 -5.08 -6.63 11.19
N ALA A 276 -5.78 -5.55 11.54
CA ALA A 276 -6.63 -5.55 12.70
C ALA A 276 -7.98 -6.24 12.44
N VAL A 277 -8.67 -5.87 11.37
CA VAL A 277 -10.06 -6.25 11.07
C VAL A 277 -10.18 -6.86 9.68
N ALA A 278 -11.29 -7.57 9.42
CA ALA A 278 -11.51 -8.27 8.16
C ALA A 278 -11.51 -7.34 6.95
N ASP A 279 -12.09 -6.14 7.06
CA ASP A 279 -12.18 -5.17 5.95
C ASP A 279 -10.81 -4.72 5.44
N GLU A 280 -9.81 -4.59 6.32
CA GLU A 280 -8.42 -4.33 5.92
C GLU A 280 -7.87 -5.50 5.08
N GLY A 281 -8.11 -6.74 5.50
CA GLY A 281 -7.71 -7.94 4.77
C GLY A 281 -8.39 -8.06 3.40
N VAL A 282 -9.69 -7.78 3.33
CA VAL A 282 -10.47 -7.74 2.08
C VAL A 282 -9.89 -6.71 1.11
N THR A 283 -9.56 -5.53 1.62
CA THR A 283 -8.93 -4.47 0.80
C THR A 283 -7.62 -4.95 0.19
N LEU A 284 -6.78 -5.63 0.96
CA LEU A 284 -5.53 -6.21 0.46
C LEU A 284 -5.78 -7.28 -0.61
N ARG A 285 -6.72 -8.21 -0.38
CA ARG A 285 -7.07 -9.25 -1.36
C ARG A 285 -7.56 -8.67 -2.68
N LYS A 286 -8.46 -7.68 -2.62
CA LYS A 286 -8.96 -6.97 -3.81
C LYS A 286 -7.86 -6.27 -4.60
N ASN A 287 -6.76 -5.88 -3.95
CA ASN A 287 -5.59 -5.27 -4.58
C ASN A 287 -4.48 -6.28 -4.95
N GLY A 288 -4.80 -7.58 -5.00
CA GLY A 288 -3.92 -8.62 -5.53
C GLY A 288 -2.89 -9.17 -4.53
N ILE A 289 -3.09 -8.96 -3.23
CA ILE A 289 -2.22 -9.57 -2.21
C ILE A 289 -2.61 -11.03 -2.01
N THR A 290 -1.66 -11.93 -2.23
CA THR A 290 -1.82 -13.40 -2.10
C THR A 290 -1.12 -13.98 -0.88
N SER A 291 -0.25 -13.23 -0.21
CA SER A 291 0.39 -13.64 1.05
C SER A 291 -0.64 -14.02 2.11
N ASN A 292 -0.27 -14.88 3.07
CA ASN A 292 -1.14 -15.20 4.20
C ASN A 292 -1.44 -13.93 5.01
N ILE A 293 -2.72 -13.73 5.37
CA ILE A 293 -3.18 -12.55 6.12
C ILE A 293 -3.82 -12.99 7.43
N MET A 294 -3.24 -12.57 8.54
CA MET A 294 -3.73 -12.80 9.90
C MET A 294 -4.63 -11.64 10.32
N ILE A 295 -5.82 -11.93 10.85
CA ILE A 295 -6.75 -10.95 11.42
C ILE A 295 -6.61 -10.97 12.94
N MET A 296 -6.12 -9.85 13.50
CA MET A 296 -5.76 -9.74 14.92
C MET A 296 -6.94 -9.37 15.84
N ASN A 297 -8.07 -8.95 15.28
CA ASN A 297 -9.29 -8.63 16.02
C ASN A 297 -10.52 -9.01 15.19
N PRO A 298 -10.76 -10.32 14.96
CA PRO A 298 -11.82 -10.78 14.10
C PRO A 298 -13.20 -10.49 14.68
N GLU A 299 -14.08 -9.88 13.88
CA GLU A 299 -15.49 -9.69 14.20
C GLU A 299 -16.27 -10.99 13.95
N MET A 300 -17.11 -11.38 14.91
CA MET A 300 -17.92 -12.62 14.80
C MET A 300 -18.92 -12.59 13.63
N THR A 301 -19.29 -11.41 13.14
CA THR A 301 -20.18 -11.20 11.99
C THR A 301 -19.47 -11.30 10.65
N ALA A 302 -18.14 -11.27 10.63
CA ALA A 302 -17.34 -11.22 9.42
C ALA A 302 -16.74 -12.59 9.02
N PHE A 303 -17.07 -13.70 9.69
CA PHE A 303 -16.45 -15.01 9.42
C PHE A 303 -16.68 -15.48 7.98
N LYS A 304 -17.90 -15.32 7.44
CA LYS A 304 -18.12 -15.65 6.03
C LYS A 304 -17.21 -14.86 5.11
N THR A 305 -17.05 -13.56 5.35
CA THR A 305 -16.11 -12.71 4.58
C THR A 305 -14.67 -13.21 4.74
N MET A 306 -14.25 -13.62 5.94
CA MET A 306 -12.92 -14.18 6.16
C MET A 306 -12.71 -15.46 5.35
N PHE A 307 -13.72 -16.34 5.28
CA PHE A 307 -13.67 -17.55 4.48
C PHE A 307 -13.58 -17.23 2.97
N ASP A 308 -14.43 -16.32 2.49
CA ASP A 308 -14.48 -15.94 1.07
C ASP A 308 -13.16 -15.31 0.56
N TYR A 309 -12.37 -14.72 1.48
CA TYR A 309 -11.12 -14.02 1.17
C TYR A 309 -9.86 -14.69 1.76
N ASP A 310 -9.94 -15.92 2.26
CA ASP A 310 -8.81 -16.66 2.85
C ASP A 310 -8.05 -15.83 3.92
N LEU A 311 -8.78 -15.30 4.92
CA LEU A 311 -8.24 -14.49 6.01
C LEU A 311 -8.17 -15.31 7.29
N GLU A 312 -7.00 -15.46 7.89
CA GLU A 312 -6.74 -16.34 9.02
C GLU A 312 -6.99 -15.62 10.36
N PRO A 313 -8.10 -15.89 11.11
CA PRO A 313 -8.42 -15.17 12.33
C PRO A 313 -7.60 -15.61 13.55
N GLU A 314 -7.28 -14.65 14.46
CA GLU A 314 -6.89 -15.02 15.81
C GLU A 314 -8.12 -15.55 16.59
N VAL A 315 -7.86 -16.49 17.50
CA VAL A 315 -8.88 -17.04 18.41
C VAL A 315 -8.40 -16.88 19.83
N TYR A 316 -9.13 -16.09 20.61
CA TYR A 316 -8.74 -15.67 21.95
C TYR A 316 -9.73 -16.07 23.04
N SER A 317 -10.88 -16.66 22.71
CA SER A 317 -11.90 -17.06 23.69
C SER A 317 -12.73 -18.22 23.18
N PHE A 318 -13.33 -18.97 24.13
CA PHE A 318 -14.27 -20.06 23.79
C PHE A 318 -15.49 -19.57 23.03
N ARG A 319 -16.02 -18.39 23.38
CA ARG A 319 -17.15 -17.80 22.65
C ARG A 319 -16.83 -17.58 21.18
N LEU A 320 -15.68 -16.98 20.87
CA LEU A 320 -15.23 -16.74 19.50
C LEU A 320 -15.02 -18.07 18.76
N LEU A 321 -14.36 -19.04 19.42
CA LEU A 321 -14.12 -20.37 18.86
C LEU A 321 -15.42 -21.08 18.47
N GLU A 322 -16.42 -21.08 19.35
CA GLU A 322 -17.71 -21.74 19.08
C GLU A 322 -18.48 -21.11 17.93
N VAL A 323 -18.48 -19.76 17.84
CA VAL A 323 -19.17 -19.07 16.75
C VAL A 323 -18.44 -19.30 15.42
N LEU A 324 -17.10 -19.32 15.42
CA LEU A 324 -16.28 -19.61 14.25
C LEU A 324 -16.48 -21.05 13.75
N ILE A 325 -16.46 -22.04 14.66
CA ILE A 325 -16.69 -23.45 14.31
C ILE A 325 -18.07 -23.60 13.64
N LYS A 326 -19.14 -23.05 14.27
CA LYS A 326 -20.50 -23.11 13.72
C LYS A 326 -20.60 -22.42 12.36
N ALA A 327 -19.90 -21.31 12.16
CA ALA A 327 -19.88 -20.61 10.88
C ALA A 327 -19.19 -21.45 9.79
N ALA A 328 -18.05 -22.06 10.11
CA ALA A 328 -17.32 -22.93 9.19
C ALA A 328 -18.11 -24.21 8.85
N GLU A 329 -18.71 -24.86 9.84
CA GLU A 329 -19.58 -26.03 9.64
C GLU A 329 -20.77 -25.70 8.73
N LYS A 330 -21.38 -24.53 8.88
CA LYS A 330 -22.50 -24.07 8.04
C LYS A 330 -22.09 -23.91 6.56
N GLU A 331 -20.87 -23.46 6.31
CA GLU A 331 -20.32 -23.30 4.96
C GLU A 331 -19.64 -24.59 4.44
N GLY A 332 -19.66 -25.69 5.21
CA GLY A 332 -19.04 -26.97 4.85
C GLY A 332 -17.51 -26.92 4.85
N ILE A 333 -16.90 -26.00 5.57
CA ILE A 333 -15.45 -25.79 5.64
C ILE A 333 -14.84 -26.72 6.67
N THR A 334 -13.70 -27.32 6.33
CA THR A 334 -12.87 -28.13 7.22
C THR A 334 -11.45 -27.61 7.26
N ASP A 335 -10.76 -27.83 8.38
CA ASP A 335 -9.34 -27.48 8.59
C ASP A 335 -9.02 -26.01 8.31
N TYR A 336 -9.97 -25.10 8.58
CA TYR A 336 -9.73 -23.67 8.40
C TYR A 336 -8.65 -23.17 9.38
N PRO A 337 -7.57 -22.52 8.89
CA PRO A 337 -6.44 -22.15 9.73
C PRO A 337 -6.81 -21.04 10.72
N VAL A 338 -6.44 -21.22 11.98
CA VAL A 338 -6.63 -20.23 13.04
C VAL A 338 -5.38 -20.04 13.88
N HIS A 339 -5.25 -18.87 14.50
CA HIS A 339 -4.13 -18.49 15.35
C HIS A 339 -4.60 -18.39 16.81
N ILE A 340 -4.18 -19.36 17.63
CA ILE A 340 -4.58 -19.43 19.04
C ILE A 340 -3.79 -18.40 19.84
N LYS A 341 -4.49 -17.51 20.55
CA LYS A 341 -3.86 -16.51 21.41
C LYS A 341 -3.91 -16.91 22.87
N LEU A 342 -2.74 -16.86 23.52
CA LEU A 342 -2.60 -17.07 24.96
C LEU A 342 -2.36 -15.74 25.68
N ASP A 343 -3.05 -15.53 26.80
CA ASP A 343 -2.76 -14.42 27.71
C ASP A 343 -1.73 -14.86 28.74
N THR A 344 -0.55 -14.31 28.66
CA THR A 344 0.56 -14.63 29.55
C THR A 344 0.85 -13.53 30.58
N GLY A 345 -0.04 -12.52 30.67
CA GLY A 345 0.08 -11.45 31.65
C GLY A 345 -0.15 -10.03 31.09
N MET A 346 -0.58 -9.91 29.83
CA MET A 346 -1.03 -8.62 29.27
C MET A 346 -2.46 -8.28 29.69
N HIS A 347 -3.27 -9.29 29.98
CA HIS A 347 -4.67 -9.18 30.40
C HIS A 347 -5.55 -8.39 29.42
N ARG A 348 -5.31 -8.59 28.10
CA ARG A 348 -6.09 -7.96 27.05
C ARG A 348 -7.02 -8.95 26.35
N LEU A 349 -6.48 -9.97 25.71
CA LEU A 349 -7.18 -11.06 25.03
C LEU A 349 -6.32 -12.32 25.07
N GLY A 350 -6.93 -13.50 25.15
CA GLY A 350 -6.24 -14.79 25.08
C GLY A 350 -6.80 -15.81 26.08
N PHE A 351 -6.54 -17.08 25.80
CA PHE A 351 -6.79 -18.17 26.75
C PHE A 351 -5.73 -18.16 27.86
N ASP A 352 -6.12 -18.53 29.07
CA ASP A 352 -5.18 -18.71 30.16
C ASP A 352 -4.35 -19.98 29.94
N PRO A 353 -3.01 -19.86 29.79
CA PRO A 353 -2.16 -21.02 29.53
C PRO A 353 -2.08 -22.03 30.69
N LEU A 354 -2.52 -21.66 31.88
CA LEU A 354 -2.50 -22.53 33.08
C LEU A 354 -3.85 -23.22 33.30
N HIS A 355 -4.97 -22.61 32.95
CA HIS A 355 -6.31 -23.08 33.32
C HIS A 355 -7.20 -23.49 32.13
N ASP A 356 -6.98 -22.91 30.92
CA ASP A 356 -7.87 -23.13 29.77
C ASP A 356 -7.38 -24.23 28.82
N MET A 357 -6.12 -24.63 28.87
CA MET A 357 -5.49 -25.46 27.82
C MET A 357 -6.13 -26.81 27.64
N GLU A 358 -6.46 -27.51 28.73
CA GLU A 358 -7.10 -28.84 28.67
C GLU A 358 -8.45 -28.76 27.94
N ARG A 359 -9.29 -27.81 28.34
CA ARG A 359 -10.59 -27.56 27.72
C ARG A 359 -10.49 -27.12 26.28
N LEU A 360 -9.51 -26.26 25.94
CA LEU A 360 -9.26 -25.80 24.59
C LEU A 360 -8.84 -26.95 23.67
N ILE A 361 -7.90 -27.78 24.11
CA ILE A 361 -7.41 -28.95 23.38
C ILE A 361 -8.55 -29.95 23.14
N ASP A 362 -9.32 -30.27 24.18
CA ASP A 362 -10.47 -31.18 24.08
C ASP A 362 -11.48 -30.65 23.07
N ARG A 363 -11.78 -29.35 23.10
CA ARG A 363 -12.71 -28.74 22.14
C ARG A 363 -12.20 -28.74 20.72
N LEU A 364 -10.91 -28.43 20.49
CA LEU A 364 -10.30 -28.44 19.15
C LEU A 364 -10.26 -29.86 18.56
N LYS A 365 -10.06 -30.90 19.38
CA LYS A 365 -10.05 -32.30 18.94
C LYS A 365 -11.42 -32.87 18.58
N ARG A 366 -12.51 -32.31 19.10
CA ARG A 366 -13.89 -32.79 18.87
C ARG A 366 -14.56 -32.16 17.65
N GLN A 367 -13.80 -31.48 16.81
CA GLN A 367 -14.32 -30.85 15.61
C GLN A 367 -13.28 -30.90 14.50
N ASN A 368 -13.69 -30.67 13.26
CA ASN A 368 -12.82 -30.64 12.08
C ASN A 368 -12.98 -29.34 11.23
N ALA A 369 -13.76 -28.37 11.73
CA ALA A 369 -14.01 -27.13 11.01
C ALA A 369 -12.78 -26.21 10.99
N VAL A 370 -12.03 -26.16 12.11
CA VAL A 370 -10.85 -25.29 12.23
C VAL A 370 -9.63 -26.10 12.69
N ILE A 371 -8.43 -25.63 12.28
CA ILE A 371 -7.15 -26.22 12.66
C ILE A 371 -6.20 -25.15 13.23
N PRO A 372 -5.56 -25.36 14.39
CA PRO A 372 -4.59 -24.42 14.93
C PRO A 372 -3.33 -24.36 14.05
N ARG A 373 -3.17 -23.29 13.29
CA ARG A 373 -2.01 -23.00 12.46
C ARG A 373 -0.84 -22.49 13.29
N SER A 374 -1.14 -21.61 14.25
CA SER A 374 -0.14 -21.08 15.19
C SER A 374 -0.72 -20.89 16.58
N VAL A 375 0.17 -20.74 17.55
CA VAL A 375 -0.14 -20.30 18.91
C VAL A 375 0.80 -19.17 19.30
N PHE A 376 0.27 -18.10 19.89
CA PHE A 376 1.05 -16.92 20.19
C PHE A 376 0.63 -16.18 21.45
N SER A 377 1.53 -15.35 21.95
CA SER A 377 1.27 -14.37 23.00
C SER A 377 1.92 -13.03 22.64
N HIS A 378 1.98 -12.10 23.56
CA HIS A 378 2.56 -10.77 23.35
C HIS A 378 3.32 -10.28 24.56
N PHE A 379 4.58 -9.91 24.39
CA PHE A 379 5.36 -9.29 25.46
C PHE A 379 4.83 -7.91 25.81
N VAL A 380 4.76 -7.62 27.09
CA VAL A 380 4.28 -6.33 27.64
C VAL A 380 5.41 -5.31 27.72
N GLY A 381 6.62 -5.74 28.08
CA GLY A 381 7.74 -4.88 28.39
C GLY A 381 9.06 -5.27 27.73
N SER A 382 9.01 -5.84 26.52
CA SER A 382 10.22 -6.21 25.78
C SER A 382 11.06 -5.01 25.30
N ASP A 383 10.53 -3.81 25.39
CA ASP A 383 11.16 -2.54 25.06
C ASP A 383 12.07 -1.98 26.18
N SER A 384 12.03 -2.56 27.40
CA SER A 384 12.79 -2.07 28.55
C SER A 384 13.40 -3.21 29.36
N ASP A 385 14.69 -3.11 29.66
CA ASP A 385 15.44 -4.07 30.50
C ASP A 385 14.84 -4.19 31.92
N GLY A 386 14.15 -3.16 32.40
CA GLY A 386 13.48 -3.18 33.70
C GLY A 386 12.37 -4.21 33.83
N PHE A 387 11.89 -4.77 32.72
CA PHE A 387 10.82 -5.77 32.67
C PHE A 387 11.31 -7.18 32.27
N ASP A 388 12.63 -7.43 32.25
CA ASP A 388 13.20 -8.72 31.83
C ASP A 388 12.70 -9.90 32.66
N ALA A 389 12.59 -9.73 33.98
CA ALA A 389 12.07 -10.75 34.86
C ALA A 389 10.62 -11.11 34.54
N PHE A 390 9.78 -10.11 34.28
CA PHE A 390 8.38 -10.31 33.87
C PHE A 390 8.28 -10.90 32.47
N SER A 391 9.11 -10.46 31.52
CA SER A 391 9.19 -11.05 30.19
C SER A 391 9.61 -12.52 30.22
N ALA A 392 10.50 -12.90 31.14
CA ALA A 392 10.89 -14.30 31.35
C ALA A 392 9.71 -15.13 31.91
N GLU A 393 8.93 -14.56 32.84
CA GLU A 393 7.73 -15.21 33.35
C GLU A 393 6.65 -15.36 32.26
N GLN A 394 6.41 -14.33 31.46
CA GLN A 394 5.50 -14.41 30.30
C GLN A 394 5.93 -15.52 29.33
N PHE A 395 7.23 -15.60 29.04
CA PHE A 395 7.78 -16.65 28.16
C PHE A 395 7.57 -18.03 28.74
N ALA A 396 7.84 -18.24 30.04
CA ALA A 396 7.66 -19.53 30.71
C ALA A 396 6.19 -20.00 30.63
N ARG A 397 5.23 -19.11 30.91
CA ARG A 397 3.78 -19.40 30.79
C ARG A 397 3.40 -19.75 29.35
N PHE A 398 3.92 -18.99 28.40
CA PHE A 398 3.73 -19.25 26.98
C PHE A 398 4.31 -20.58 26.53
N ASP A 399 5.56 -20.87 26.90
CA ASP A 399 6.25 -22.10 26.55
C ASP A 399 5.49 -23.33 27.06
N GLN A 400 5.02 -23.28 28.30
CA GLN A 400 4.21 -24.35 28.90
C GLN A 400 2.91 -24.59 28.10
N GLY A 401 2.08 -23.58 27.92
CA GLY A 401 0.78 -23.71 27.23
C GLY A 401 0.93 -24.08 25.76
N SER A 402 1.88 -23.47 25.06
CA SER A 402 2.10 -23.73 23.63
C SER A 402 2.68 -25.13 23.38
N ARG A 403 3.54 -25.67 24.25
CA ARG A 403 4.02 -27.06 24.15
C ARG A 403 2.92 -28.07 24.46
N GLN A 404 2.04 -27.76 25.43
CA GLN A 404 0.88 -28.59 25.72
C GLN A 404 -0.06 -28.67 24.51
N LEU A 405 -0.30 -27.54 23.84
CA LEU A 405 -1.10 -27.52 22.60
C LEU A 405 -0.42 -28.34 21.51
N GLN A 406 0.88 -28.13 21.24
CA GLN A 406 1.63 -28.87 20.22
C GLN A 406 1.61 -30.37 20.46
N ALA A 407 1.79 -30.82 21.70
CA ALA A 407 1.79 -32.24 22.07
C ALA A 407 0.44 -32.95 21.81
N ALA A 408 -0.62 -32.18 21.67
CA ALA A 408 -1.96 -32.71 21.42
C ALA A 408 -2.29 -32.93 19.96
N PHE A 409 -1.47 -32.42 19.02
CA PHE A 409 -1.71 -32.49 17.57
C PHE A 409 -0.47 -32.99 16.82
N ASP A 410 -0.69 -33.80 15.76
CA ASP A 410 0.38 -34.38 14.95
C ASP A 410 1.01 -33.37 13.96
N HIS A 411 0.25 -32.35 13.54
CA HIS A 411 0.78 -31.31 12.66
C HIS A 411 1.55 -30.24 13.45
N ARG A 412 2.47 -29.57 12.80
CA ARG A 412 3.25 -28.49 13.40
C ARG A 412 2.39 -27.25 13.62
N ILE A 413 2.33 -26.78 14.85
CA ILE A 413 1.70 -25.51 15.26
C ILE A 413 2.83 -24.49 15.45
N LEU A 414 2.83 -23.41 14.64
CA LEU A 414 3.87 -22.37 14.72
C LEU A 414 3.75 -21.60 16.04
N ARG A 415 4.85 -21.44 16.75
CA ARG A 415 4.89 -20.78 18.05
C ARG A 415 5.55 -19.41 17.91
N HIS A 416 4.92 -18.34 18.43
CA HIS A 416 5.50 -17.01 18.38
C HIS A 416 5.08 -16.10 19.54
N ILE A 417 6.03 -15.29 20.03
CA ILE A 417 5.76 -14.33 21.12
C ILE A 417 6.39 -12.98 20.85
N ASP A 418 7.57 -12.90 20.19
CA ASP A 418 8.32 -11.69 19.96
C ASP A 418 7.56 -10.68 19.10
N ASN A 419 7.55 -9.42 19.56
CA ASN A 419 7.24 -8.22 18.80
C ASN A 419 8.54 -7.56 18.30
N SER A 420 8.48 -6.37 17.69
CA SER A 420 9.68 -5.67 17.18
C SER A 420 10.79 -5.51 18.24
N ALA A 421 10.44 -5.17 19.48
CA ALA A 421 11.43 -5.03 20.56
C ALA A 421 12.00 -6.40 20.98
N GLY A 422 11.15 -7.42 21.07
CA GLY A 422 11.57 -8.78 21.41
C GLY A 422 12.55 -9.39 20.43
N ILE A 423 12.41 -9.07 19.13
CA ILE A 423 13.34 -9.54 18.09
C ILE A 423 14.79 -9.11 18.39
N GLU A 424 14.98 -7.89 18.84
CA GLU A 424 16.30 -7.35 19.20
C GLU A 424 16.74 -7.80 20.61
N HIS A 425 15.80 -7.82 21.56
CA HIS A 425 16.09 -7.99 22.98
C HIS A 425 16.26 -9.46 23.38
N PHE A 426 15.47 -10.36 22.77
CA PHE A 426 15.41 -11.79 23.16
C PHE A 426 15.67 -12.72 21.96
N PRO A 427 16.85 -12.69 21.33
CA PRO A 427 17.14 -13.46 20.12
C PRO A 427 16.97 -14.99 20.34
N GLU A 428 17.03 -15.47 21.58
CA GLU A 428 16.80 -16.88 21.93
C GLU A 428 15.31 -17.26 21.94
N ARG A 429 14.37 -16.29 21.96
CA ARG A 429 12.92 -16.49 22.05
C ARG A 429 12.17 -16.35 20.73
N GLN A 430 12.86 -16.26 19.61
CA GLN A 430 12.28 -16.09 18.27
C GLN A 430 11.32 -17.23 17.89
N LEU A 431 11.57 -18.44 18.38
CA LEU A 431 10.76 -19.63 18.10
C LEU A 431 10.57 -19.87 16.60
N ASP A 432 9.33 -20.15 16.15
CA ASP A 432 9.03 -20.41 14.75
C ASP A 432 8.73 -19.13 13.95
N MET A 433 8.33 -18.04 14.63
CA MET A 433 7.87 -16.83 13.96
C MET A 433 7.99 -15.61 14.87
N CYS A 434 8.24 -14.43 14.29
CA CYS A 434 8.28 -13.14 14.98
C CYS A 434 7.32 -12.14 14.31
N ARG A 435 6.85 -11.13 15.06
CA ARG A 435 5.94 -10.09 14.56
C ARG A 435 6.62 -8.73 14.54
N LEU A 436 6.87 -8.22 13.34
CA LEU A 436 7.48 -6.93 13.09
C LEU A 436 6.40 -5.85 12.93
N GLY A 437 6.37 -4.89 13.84
CA GLY A 437 5.48 -3.73 13.84
C GLY A 437 6.24 -2.42 13.63
N LEU A 438 6.42 -1.60 14.67
CA LEU A 438 7.01 -0.25 14.60
C LEU A 438 8.37 -0.21 13.92
N GLY A 439 9.20 -1.23 14.15
CA GLY A 439 10.51 -1.33 13.51
C GLY A 439 10.44 -1.34 11.98
N LEU A 440 9.38 -1.88 11.39
CA LEU A 440 9.16 -1.85 9.93
C LEU A 440 9.03 -0.41 9.42
N TYR A 441 8.41 0.47 10.21
CA TYR A 441 8.19 1.88 9.89
C TYR A 441 9.37 2.77 10.30
N GLY A 442 10.49 2.16 10.66
CA GLY A 442 11.77 2.84 10.86
C GLY A 442 12.01 3.45 12.23
N ILE A 443 11.22 3.06 13.22
CA ILE A 443 11.38 3.54 14.61
C ILE A 443 11.78 2.35 15.49
N ASN A 444 12.94 2.46 16.14
CA ASN A 444 13.40 1.45 17.08
C ASN A 444 12.50 1.50 18.35
N PRO A 445 11.82 0.40 18.71
CA PRO A 445 10.87 0.40 19.82
C PRO A 445 11.53 0.48 21.20
N ARG A 446 12.84 0.25 21.33
CA ARG A 446 13.55 0.28 22.61
C ARG A 446 14.07 1.67 23.00
N ASN A 447 14.40 2.50 22.01
CA ASN A 447 15.05 3.80 22.27
C ASN A 447 14.44 4.95 21.47
N ASN A 448 13.37 4.72 20.69
CA ASN A 448 12.71 5.67 19.81
C ASN A 448 13.63 6.31 18.74
N GLN A 449 14.81 5.74 18.49
CA GLN A 449 15.69 6.21 17.42
C GLN A 449 15.15 5.84 16.05
N ILE A 450 15.37 6.69 15.08
CA ILE A 450 15.03 6.43 13.68
C ILE A 450 16.10 5.50 13.07
N ILE A 451 15.66 4.35 12.56
CA ILE A 451 16.51 3.38 11.83
C ILE A 451 16.67 3.84 10.38
N ASN A 452 15.58 3.80 9.60
CA ASN A 452 15.45 4.46 8.30
C ASN A 452 14.05 5.04 8.24
N ASN A 453 13.95 6.36 8.04
CA ASN A 453 12.65 7.03 8.03
C ASN A 453 11.79 6.55 6.86
N VAL A 454 10.55 6.19 7.16
CA VAL A 454 9.58 5.70 6.16
C VAL A 454 8.63 6.83 5.75
N SER A 455 8.17 7.63 6.69
CA SER A 455 7.08 8.59 6.45
C SER A 455 7.54 10.02 6.68
N THR A 456 7.30 10.90 5.69
CA THR A 456 7.56 12.33 5.78
C THR A 456 6.30 13.11 5.45
N LEU A 457 5.76 13.86 6.42
CA LEU A 457 4.58 14.71 6.25
C LEU A 457 5.03 16.12 5.85
N LYS A 458 4.60 16.56 4.68
CA LYS A 458 4.93 17.86 4.10
C LYS A 458 3.70 18.64 3.71
N THR A 459 3.84 19.96 3.73
CA THR A 459 2.87 20.91 3.19
C THR A 459 3.60 22.11 2.57
N THR A 460 2.87 23.17 2.21
CA THR A 460 3.43 24.37 1.58
C THR A 460 2.98 25.63 2.32
N ILE A 461 3.69 26.73 2.13
CA ILE A 461 3.26 28.06 2.61
C ILE A 461 2.18 28.60 1.68
N LEU A 462 0.96 28.85 2.20
CA LEU A 462 -0.13 29.46 1.44
C LEU A 462 0.00 30.96 1.33
N GLN A 463 0.30 31.62 2.46
CA GLN A 463 0.34 33.07 2.54
C GLN A 463 1.26 33.51 3.67
N MET A 464 1.95 34.64 3.45
CA MET A 464 2.77 35.29 4.47
C MET A 464 2.25 36.68 4.83
N ARG A 465 2.30 37.05 6.11
CA ARG A 465 1.85 38.36 6.60
C ARG A 465 2.82 38.92 7.64
N HIS A 466 3.08 40.22 7.55
CA HIS A 466 3.69 40.99 8.63
C HIS A 466 2.64 41.27 9.71
N VAL A 467 2.95 40.90 10.95
CA VAL A 467 2.10 41.11 12.12
C VAL A 467 2.88 41.91 13.15
N PRO A 468 2.42 43.14 13.48
CA PRO A 468 3.12 44.01 14.45
C PRO A 468 3.10 43.44 15.87
N ALA A 469 4.09 43.82 16.66
CA ALA A 469 4.13 43.56 18.11
C ALA A 469 2.85 44.05 18.81
N GLY A 470 2.33 43.23 19.74
CA GLY A 470 1.09 43.49 20.48
C GLY A 470 -0.17 42.95 19.81
N GLU A 471 -0.12 42.56 18.55
CA GLU A 471 -1.21 41.91 17.87
C GLU A 471 -1.33 40.41 18.27
N THR A 472 -2.39 39.75 17.77
CA THR A 472 -2.65 38.35 18.08
C THR A 472 -3.02 37.54 16.82
N VAL A 473 -2.67 36.25 16.84
CA VAL A 473 -2.91 35.31 15.74
C VAL A 473 -3.83 34.18 16.20
N GLY A 474 -4.79 33.81 15.33
CA GLY A 474 -5.64 32.64 15.48
C GLY A 474 -6.80 32.77 16.45
N TYR A 475 -7.55 31.68 16.61
CA TYR A 475 -8.75 31.61 17.45
C TYR A 475 -8.48 31.96 18.92
N SER A 476 -9.45 32.65 19.53
CA SER A 476 -9.39 33.10 20.92
C SER A 476 -8.18 34.01 21.22
N ARG A 477 -7.58 34.57 20.17
CA ARG A 477 -6.42 35.46 20.28
C ARG A 477 -5.27 34.86 21.11
N LYS A 478 -5.05 33.53 20.95
CA LYS A 478 -4.06 32.80 21.76
C LYS A 478 -2.62 33.05 21.31
N GLY A 479 -2.37 33.23 20.02
CA GLY A 479 -1.04 33.56 19.50
C GLY A 479 -0.70 35.03 19.78
N LYS A 480 0.05 35.30 20.85
CA LYS A 480 0.48 36.64 21.21
C LYS A 480 1.79 36.97 20.49
N ILE A 481 1.82 38.08 19.78
CA ILE A 481 2.98 38.54 19.03
C ILE A 481 3.74 39.55 19.90
N ALA A 482 4.90 39.14 20.39
CA ALA A 482 5.72 39.97 21.29
C ALA A 482 6.70 40.92 20.55
N ARG A 483 6.96 40.65 19.26
CA ARG A 483 7.84 41.46 18.37
C ARG A 483 7.19 41.50 16.98
N ASP A 484 7.61 42.47 16.18
CA ASP A 484 7.23 42.47 14.76
C ASP A 484 7.64 41.14 14.13
N SER A 485 6.67 40.42 13.57
CA SER A 485 6.84 39.04 13.12
C SER A 485 6.30 38.84 11.71
N VAL A 486 6.85 37.83 11.01
CA VAL A 486 6.32 37.34 9.77
C VAL A 486 5.64 36.01 10.06
N ILE A 487 4.32 35.96 9.87
CA ILE A 487 3.49 34.77 10.12
C ILE A 487 3.09 34.15 8.79
N ALA A 488 3.34 32.87 8.63
CA ALA A 488 2.92 32.08 7.47
C ALA A 488 1.71 31.19 7.81
N ALA A 489 0.76 31.11 6.90
CA ALA A 489 -0.35 30.16 6.95
C ALA A 489 -0.02 28.92 6.10
N ILE A 490 -0.24 27.73 6.64
CA ILE A 490 0.00 26.45 5.98
C ILE A 490 -1.26 25.57 5.96
N PRO A 491 -1.59 24.84 4.86
CA PRO A 491 -2.84 24.09 4.69
C PRO A 491 -2.81 22.73 5.36
N ILE A 492 -2.58 22.70 6.66
CA ILE A 492 -2.68 21.52 7.50
C ILE A 492 -3.30 21.88 8.85
N GLY A 493 -4.20 21.03 9.32
CA GLY A 493 -4.86 21.21 10.59
C GLY A 493 -5.18 19.90 11.28
N TYR A 494 -6.00 19.95 12.35
CA TYR A 494 -6.31 18.73 13.11
C TYR A 494 -7.20 17.74 12.34
N ALA A 495 -7.90 18.15 11.29
CA ALA A 495 -8.63 17.23 10.41
C ALA A 495 -7.70 16.44 9.47
N ASP A 496 -6.44 16.89 9.30
CA ASP A 496 -5.38 16.17 8.59
C ASP A 496 -4.59 15.24 9.50
N GLY A 497 -4.75 15.38 10.82
CA GLY A 497 -4.02 14.63 11.83
C GLY A 497 -2.99 15.45 12.62
N LEU A 498 -2.83 16.76 12.35
CA LEU A 498 -1.95 17.63 13.13
C LEU A 498 -2.61 17.98 14.47
N ASN A 499 -2.18 17.31 15.54
CA ASN A 499 -2.80 17.44 16.85
C ASN A 499 -2.77 18.90 17.37
N ARG A 500 -3.91 19.36 17.90
CA ARG A 500 -4.10 20.73 18.34
C ARG A 500 -3.20 21.16 19.50
N HIS A 501 -2.74 20.20 20.33
CA HIS A 501 -1.80 20.48 21.43
C HIS A 501 -0.39 20.89 20.95
N LEU A 502 -0.04 20.65 19.69
CA LEU A 502 1.21 21.12 19.11
C LEU A 502 1.24 22.64 18.89
N GLY A 503 0.08 23.32 18.90
CA GLY A 503 -0.06 24.76 18.72
C GLY A 503 0.49 25.59 19.90
N ASN A 504 0.33 26.90 19.80
CA ASN A 504 0.73 27.87 20.84
C ASN A 504 2.22 27.83 21.24
N GLY A 505 3.10 27.51 20.30
CA GLY A 505 4.55 27.42 20.53
C GLY A 505 5.02 26.15 21.23
N HIS A 506 4.14 25.14 21.45
CA HIS A 506 4.55 23.88 22.08
C HIS A 506 5.41 23.02 21.16
N CYS A 507 5.23 23.15 19.84
CA CYS A 507 6.02 22.45 18.83
C CYS A 507 6.32 23.37 17.65
N TYR A 508 7.09 22.87 16.71
CA TYR A 508 7.50 23.56 15.48
C TYR A 508 7.47 22.62 14.28
N CYS A 509 7.50 23.17 13.09
CA CYS A 509 7.81 22.49 11.84
C CYS A 509 9.09 23.06 11.24
N LEU A 510 9.57 22.52 10.13
CA LEU A 510 10.76 23.03 9.44
C LEU A 510 10.37 23.73 8.14
N VAL A 511 10.89 24.94 7.94
CA VAL A 511 10.84 25.69 6.69
C VAL A 511 12.30 25.91 6.24
N ASN A 512 12.65 25.38 5.06
CA ASN A 512 14.02 25.43 4.55
C ASN A 512 15.07 24.94 5.58
N GLY A 513 14.72 23.86 6.34
CA GLY A 513 15.57 23.28 7.38
C GLY A 513 15.66 24.07 8.68
N GLN A 514 14.94 25.19 8.81
CA GLN A 514 14.92 26.02 10.01
C GLN A 514 13.62 25.85 10.81
N PRO A 515 13.68 25.81 12.16
CA PRO A 515 12.50 25.61 12.98
C PRO A 515 11.57 26.83 12.95
N ALA A 516 10.30 26.60 12.62
CA ALA A 516 9.21 27.56 12.59
C ALA A 516 8.13 27.13 13.60
N PRO A 517 8.01 27.77 14.77
CA PRO A 517 7.06 27.38 15.80
C PRO A 517 5.62 27.65 15.37
N TYR A 518 4.69 26.79 15.81
CA TYR A 518 3.26 27.02 15.61
C TYR A 518 2.77 28.18 16.46
N VAL A 519 2.04 29.11 15.86
CA VAL A 519 1.52 30.32 16.53
C VAL A 519 0.01 30.25 16.67
N GLY A 520 -0.48 30.42 17.87
CA GLY A 520 -1.91 30.31 18.19
C GLY A 520 -2.41 28.87 18.11
N ASN A 521 -3.73 28.71 18.15
CA ASN A 521 -4.36 27.40 18.06
C ASN A 521 -4.29 26.87 16.64
N ILE A 522 -3.95 25.58 16.49
CA ILE A 522 -4.10 24.86 15.22
C ILE A 522 -5.60 24.78 14.90
N CYS A 523 -5.98 25.17 13.68
CA CYS A 523 -7.36 25.15 13.21
C CYS A 523 -7.70 23.80 12.56
N MET A 524 -8.89 23.66 11.99
CA MET A 524 -9.33 22.41 11.37
C MET A 524 -8.48 22.06 10.14
N ASP A 525 -8.27 23.02 9.25
CA ASP A 525 -7.70 22.81 7.92
C ASP A 525 -6.43 23.64 7.65
N VAL A 526 -6.12 24.60 8.51
CA VAL A 526 -5.00 25.53 8.36
C VAL A 526 -4.40 25.80 9.74
N CYS A 527 -3.09 26.04 9.81
CA CYS A 527 -2.45 26.60 11.00
C CYS A 527 -1.41 27.67 10.62
N MET A 528 -0.94 28.38 11.62
CA MET A 528 -0.01 29.48 11.46
C MET A 528 1.32 29.17 12.13
N ILE A 529 2.41 29.59 11.50
CA ILE A 529 3.78 29.41 11.96
C ILE A 529 4.53 30.74 11.93
N ASP A 530 5.47 30.95 12.86
CA ASP A 530 6.37 32.11 12.87
C ASP A 530 7.60 31.81 12.00
N VAL A 531 7.70 32.49 10.87
CA VAL A 531 8.82 32.40 9.93
C VAL A 531 9.73 33.64 9.96
N THR A 532 9.66 34.42 11.03
CA THR A 532 10.48 35.63 11.19
C THR A 532 11.97 35.30 11.12
N GLY A 533 12.66 35.90 10.15
CA GLY A 533 14.10 35.68 9.92
C GLY A 533 14.45 34.45 9.11
N ILE A 534 13.45 33.68 8.69
CA ILE A 534 13.63 32.55 7.75
C ILE A 534 13.49 33.11 6.31
N ASP A 535 14.47 32.84 5.47
CA ASP A 535 14.39 33.16 4.04
C ASP A 535 13.44 32.16 3.36
N CYS A 536 12.19 32.58 3.14
CA CYS A 536 11.14 31.76 2.55
C CYS A 536 10.08 32.60 1.83
N LYS A 537 9.28 31.95 0.99
CA LYS A 537 8.20 32.57 0.21
C LYS A 537 6.98 31.67 0.16
N GLU A 538 5.86 32.19 -0.32
CA GLU A 538 4.65 31.43 -0.62
C GLU A 538 4.96 30.33 -1.65
N GLY A 539 4.47 29.11 -1.39
CA GLY A 539 4.77 27.90 -2.16
C GLY A 539 5.97 27.08 -1.64
N ASP A 540 6.80 27.61 -0.75
CA ASP A 540 7.92 26.86 -0.19
C ASP A 540 7.43 25.70 0.68
N THR A 541 8.20 24.61 0.67
CA THR A 541 7.87 23.36 1.38
C THR A 541 8.08 23.53 2.90
N VAL A 542 7.14 22.99 3.65
CA VAL A 542 7.16 22.89 5.10
C VAL A 542 7.17 21.42 5.51
N GLU A 543 8.18 20.97 6.24
CA GLU A 543 8.25 19.62 6.81
C GLU A 543 7.63 19.61 8.21
N ILE A 544 6.55 18.84 8.37
CA ILE A 544 5.84 18.69 9.65
C ILE A 544 6.54 17.65 10.53
N PHE A 545 6.89 16.52 9.95
CA PHE A 545 7.83 15.53 10.47
C PHE A 545 8.42 14.73 9.30
N GLY A 546 9.60 14.16 9.50
CA GLY A 546 10.25 13.37 8.45
C GLY A 546 11.73 13.13 8.71
N ASP A 547 12.53 13.28 7.66
CA ASP A 547 13.97 13.01 7.71
C ASP A 547 14.75 13.99 8.60
N HIS A 548 14.31 15.25 8.67
CA HIS A 548 15.00 16.29 9.42
C HIS A 548 14.28 16.65 10.74
N LEU A 549 13.03 16.28 10.89
CA LEU A 549 12.24 16.43 12.10
C LEU A 549 11.57 15.10 12.43
N PRO A 550 12.19 14.24 13.23
CA PRO A 550 11.64 12.94 13.58
C PRO A 550 10.24 13.03 14.19
N VAL A 551 9.36 12.10 13.82
CA VAL A 551 7.99 12.04 14.37
C VAL A 551 7.97 11.88 15.89
N THR A 552 9.04 11.34 16.46
CA THR A 552 9.23 11.21 17.92
C THR A 552 9.24 12.54 18.65
N VAL A 553 9.70 13.63 18.00
CA VAL A 553 9.62 14.98 18.57
C VAL A 553 8.16 15.39 18.81
N LEU A 554 7.27 15.07 17.86
CA LEU A 554 5.84 15.37 18.01
C LEU A 554 5.21 14.49 19.09
N SER A 555 5.52 13.18 19.13
CA SER A 555 4.98 12.30 20.16
C SER A 555 5.44 12.67 21.56
N ASP A 556 6.68 13.11 21.74
CA ASP A 556 7.21 13.56 23.04
C ASP A 556 6.46 14.81 23.53
N VAL A 557 6.23 15.81 22.65
CA VAL A 557 5.44 17.02 22.99
C VAL A 557 4.00 16.67 23.35
N LEU A 558 3.44 15.64 22.74
CA LEU A 558 2.06 15.18 22.96
C LEU A 558 1.92 14.23 24.17
N ASP A 559 3.01 13.86 24.82
CA ASP A 559 3.06 12.84 25.88
C ASP A 559 2.40 11.51 25.42
N THR A 560 2.77 11.08 24.20
CA THR A 560 2.25 9.85 23.57
C THR A 560 3.35 9.09 22.84
N ILE A 561 2.95 8.09 22.07
CA ILE A 561 3.84 7.22 21.30
C ILE A 561 3.79 7.53 19.79
N PRO A 562 4.87 7.29 19.04
CA PRO A 562 4.90 7.54 17.58
C PRO A 562 3.78 6.84 16.79
N TYR A 563 3.29 5.69 17.26
CA TYR A 563 2.14 4.97 16.66
C TYR A 563 0.91 5.87 16.53
N GLU A 564 0.57 6.61 17.59
CA GLU A 564 -0.62 7.45 17.61
C GLU A 564 -0.49 8.62 16.63
N VAL A 565 0.69 9.22 16.55
CA VAL A 565 0.94 10.31 15.60
C VAL A 565 0.83 9.82 14.16
N LEU A 566 1.46 8.69 13.82
CA LEU A 566 1.44 8.13 12.48
C LEU A 566 0.03 7.68 12.07
N THR A 567 -0.67 6.92 12.92
CA THR A 567 -2.03 6.43 12.64
C THR A 567 -3.08 7.53 12.65
N GLY A 568 -2.78 8.67 13.24
CA GLY A 568 -3.64 9.85 13.27
C GLY A 568 -3.69 10.63 11.95
N ILE A 569 -2.79 10.35 11.01
CA ILE A 569 -2.78 11.04 9.71
C ILE A 569 -4.01 10.62 8.89
N SER A 570 -4.88 11.59 8.61
CA SER A 570 -6.16 11.40 7.92
C SER A 570 -5.97 10.85 6.50
N ASN A 571 -6.93 10.05 6.03
CA ASN A 571 -6.96 9.54 4.65
C ASN A 571 -7.14 10.64 3.59
N ARG A 572 -7.52 11.86 3.97
CA ARG A 572 -7.56 12.99 3.05
C ARG A 572 -6.17 13.54 2.69
N VAL A 573 -5.14 13.25 3.52
CA VAL A 573 -3.75 13.54 3.19
C VAL A 573 -3.29 12.53 2.16
N LYS A 574 -2.88 12.97 0.98
CA LYS A 574 -2.45 12.08 -0.10
C LYS A 574 -1.13 11.39 0.26
N ARG A 575 -1.08 10.06 0.11
CA ARG A 575 0.17 9.28 0.20
C ARG A 575 0.87 9.29 -1.15
N VAL A 576 2.18 9.54 -1.12
CA VAL A 576 3.05 9.54 -2.30
C VAL A 576 4.20 8.58 -2.02
N TYR A 577 4.31 7.53 -2.81
CA TYR A 577 5.29 6.45 -2.61
C TYR A 577 6.50 6.63 -3.50
N TYR A 578 7.73 6.32 -2.98
CA TYR A 578 8.99 6.39 -3.73
C TYR A 578 10.04 5.39 -3.21
#